data_93edfa356e8fdf059b892724c10041ee
#
_entry.id   93edfa356e8fdf059b892724c10041ee
#
_cell.length_a   1.000
_cell.length_b   1.000
_cell.length_c   1.000
_cell.angle_alpha   90.00
_cell.angle_beta   90.00
_cell.angle_gamma   90.00
#
_symmetry.space_group_name_H-M   'P 1'
#
loop_
_entity.id
_entity.type
_entity.pdbx_description
1 polymer ?
#
loop_
_entity_poly.entity_id
_entity_poly.type
_entity_poly.pdbx_seq_one_letter_code
_entity_poly.pdbx_strand_id
1 'polypeptide(L)'
;MIAHVAGVLASRSGETLIIATDGGVGYEVRVPLGVLERLPANGTRISLHTELVVREDGWSLYGFDRATEREVFQRLLGASGFGPRLALALISALGGDRTVRSIKGRDLGALSSVPGIGKKKAERLVLELQDKLGDIVVSPSPVAPLGPAEEAVRALVALGYAPAQADKAVQSALLGGQDDAAALIRGALKSLAGR
;
A
#
# COMPACT_ATOMS: atom_id res chain seq x y z
N MET A 1 21.56 6.94 -13.95
CA MET A 1 20.35 6.70 -13.17
C MET A 1 20.04 5.21 -13.18
N ILE A 2 19.81 4.60 -12.02
CA ILE A 2 19.52 3.15 -11.90
C ILE A 2 18.00 3.02 -11.79
N ALA A 3 17.33 2.64 -12.88
CA ALA A 3 15.87 2.61 -12.96
C ALA A 3 15.27 1.20 -12.78
N HIS A 4 16.12 0.17 -12.83
CA HIS A 4 15.72 -1.22 -12.72
C HIS A 4 16.90 -2.05 -12.26
N VAL A 5 16.66 -3.00 -11.37
CA VAL A 5 17.66 -3.99 -10.94
C VAL A 5 17.01 -5.36 -10.98
N ALA A 6 17.65 -6.30 -11.68
CA ALA A 6 17.27 -7.71 -11.72
C ALA A 6 18.48 -8.59 -11.34
N GLY A 7 18.25 -9.59 -10.52
CA GLY A 7 19.29 -10.48 -10.04
C GLY A 7 18.77 -11.45 -8.99
N VAL A 8 19.68 -12.10 -8.30
CA VAL A 8 19.36 -13.03 -7.22
C VAL A 8 19.24 -12.27 -5.90
N LEU A 9 18.17 -12.49 -5.16
CA LEU A 9 18.02 -12.00 -3.79
C LEU A 9 19.04 -12.70 -2.89
N ALA A 10 20.16 -12.03 -2.63
CA ALA A 10 21.26 -12.59 -1.84
C ALA A 10 20.95 -12.56 -0.34
N SER A 11 20.42 -11.45 0.15
CA SER A 11 20.05 -11.30 1.56
C SER A 11 18.97 -10.23 1.76
N ARG A 12 18.32 -10.25 2.93
CA ARG A 12 17.37 -9.23 3.40
C ARG A 12 17.62 -8.94 4.88
N SER A 13 17.57 -7.66 5.25
CA SER A 13 17.73 -7.20 6.62
C SER A 13 16.86 -5.96 6.85
N GLY A 14 15.78 -6.10 7.65
CA GLY A 14 14.79 -5.05 7.79
C GLY A 14 14.19 -4.66 6.44
N GLU A 15 14.21 -3.37 6.11
CA GLU A 15 13.70 -2.81 4.84
C GLU A 15 14.73 -2.84 3.70
N THR A 16 15.88 -3.48 3.90
CA THR A 16 17.01 -3.48 2.96
C THR A 16 17.24 -4.85 2.36
N LEU A 17 17.44 -4.89 1.05
CA LEU A 17 17.76 -6.09 0.26
C LEU A 17 19.12 -5.95 -0.37
N ILE A 18 19.81 -7.08 -0.54
CA ILE A 18 20.98 -7.17 -1.45
C ILE A 18 20.56 -7.99 -2.67
N ILE A 19 20.63 -7.39 -3.83
CA ILE A 19 20.37 -8.06 -5.12
C ILE A 19 21.69 -8.23 -5.85
N ALA A 20 22.12 -9.47 -6.00
CA ALA A 20 23.33 -9.83 -6.73
C ALA A 20 22.99 -9.99 -8.22
N THR A 21 23.55 -9.14 -9.06
CA THR A 21 23.37 -9.20 -10.52
C THR A 21 24.33 -10.18 -11.18
N ASP A 22 24.01 -10.63 -12.38
CA ASP A 22 24.84 -11.56 -13.15
C ASP A 22 26.23 -10.97 -13.48
N GLY A 23 26.36 -9.64 -13.52
CA GLY A 23 27.63 -8.93 -13.68
C GLY A 23 28.50 -8.86 -12.43
N GLY A 24 28.13 -9.52 -11.33
CA GLY A 24 28.93 -9.58 -10.10
C GLY A 24 28.78 -8.35 -9.19
N VAL A 25 27.85 -7.43 -9.50
CA VAL A 25 27.57 -6.27 -8.65
C VAL A 25 26.40 -6.60 -7.71
N GLY A 26 26.59 -6.34 -6.40
CA GLY A 26 25.53 -6.41 -5.40
C GLY A 26 24.94 -5.02 -5.17
N TYR A 27 23.64 -4.85 -5.39
CA TYR A 27 22.93 -3.61 -5.09
C TYR A 27 22.23 -3.69 -3.76
N GLU A 28 22.51 -2.74 -2.86
CA GLU A 28 21.72 -2.53 -1.66
C GLU A 28 20.49 -1.70 -2.02
N VAL A 29 19.30 -2.25 -1.81
CA VAL A 29 18.02 -1.63 -2.21
C VAL A 29 17.08 -1.57 -1.02
N ARG A 30 16.55 -0.39 -0.71
CA ARG A 30 15.51 -0.20 0.30
C ARG A 30 14.14 -0.32 -0.33
N VAL A 31 13.25 -1.08 0.31
CA VAL A 31 11.93 -1.38 -0.24
C VAL A 31 10.82 -1.12 0.77
N PRO A 32 9.59 -0.79 0.33
CA PRO A 32 8.46 -0.67 1.23
C PRO A 32 8.04 -2.05 1.77
N LEU A 33 7.35 -2.03 2.93
CA LEU A 33 6.91 -3.24 3.63
C LEU A 33 6.11 -4.19 2.73
N GLY A 34 5.20 -3.67 1.93
CA GLY A 34 4.41 -4.49 1.02
C GLY A 34 5.23 -5.23 -0.05
N VAL A 35 6.41 -4.74 -0.42
CA VAL A 35 7.36 -5.48 -1.27
C VAL A 35 8.01 -6.60 -0.46
N LEU A 36 8.46 -6.32 0.77
CA LEU A 36 9.08 -7.32 1.65
C LEU A 36 8.19 -8.54 1.90
N GLU A 37 6.90 -8.31 2.10
CA GLU A 37 5.92 -9.38 2.37
C GLU A 37 5.72 -10.32 1.17
N ARG A 38 5.96 -9.83 -0.04
CA ARG A 38 5.81 -10.59 -1.29
C ARG A 38 7.10 -11.21 -1.81
N LEU A 39 8.23 -10.94 -1.16
CA LEU A 39 9.52 -11.46 -1.61
C LEU A 39 9.59 -12.99 -1.48
N PRO A 40 10.14 -13.66 -2.51
CA PRO A 40 10.45 -15.09 -2.42
C PRO A 40 11.61 -15.34 -1.45
N ALA A 41 11.96 -16.61 -1.24
CA ALA A 41 13.10 -17.00 -0.45
C ALA A 41 14.42 -16.45 -1.03
N ASN A 42 15.42 -16.24 -0.16
CA ASN A 42 16.78 -15.90 -0.61
C ASN A 42 17.29 -16.96 -1.60
N GLY A 43 18.09 -16.54 -2.56
CA GLY A 43 18.55 -17.38 -3.68
C GLY A 43 17.65 -17.33 -4.92
N THR A 44 16.45 -16.77 -4.83
CA THR A 44 15.52 -16.64 -5.96
C THR A 44 15.82 -15.37 -6.76
N ARG A 45 15.61 -15.44 -8.09
CA ARG A 45 15.70 -14.23 -8.94
C ARG A 45 14.50 -13.32 -8.70
N ILE A 46 14.81 -12.03 -8.56
CA ILE A 46 13.83 -10.96 -8.43
C ILE A 46 14.15 -9.82 -9.39
N SER A 47 13.15 -8.98 -9.60
CA SER A 47 13.26 -7.81 -10.46
C SER A 47 12.48 -6.67 -9.80
N LEU A 48 13.13 -5.51 -9.64
CA LEU A 48 12.52 -4.32 -9.03
C LEU A 48 12.69 -3.10 -9.93
N HIS A 49 11.66 -2.27 -9.98
CA HIS A 49 11.77 -0.90 -10.46
C HIS A 49 12.47 -0.06 -9.40
N THR A 50 13.54 0.64 -9.77
CA THR A 50 14.36 1.32 -8.78
C THR A 50 14.42 2.84 -8.99
N GLU A 51 14.61 3.57 -7.90
CA GLU A 51 14.88 4.99 -7.89
C GLU A 51 16.15 5.28 -7.11
N LEU A 52 17.12 5.90 -7.78
CA LEU A 52 18.37 6.34 -7.17
C LEU A 52 18.21 7.76 -6.63
N VAL A 53 18.34 7.89 -5.32
CA VAL A 53 18.36 9.19 -4.64
C VAL A 53 19.81 9.54 -4.29
N VAL A 54 20.30 10.60 -4.90
CA VAL A 54 21.65 11.12 -4.68
C VAL A 54 21.56 12.32 -3.75
N ARG A 55 22.32 12.30 -2.65
CA ARG A 55 22.46 13.38 -1.68
C ARG A 55 23.92 13.62 -1.36
N GLU A 56 24.23 14.73 -0.72
CA GLU A 56 25.59 15.06 -0.27
C GLU A 56 26.13 14.01 0.73
N ASP A 57 25.26 13.45 1.57
CA ASP A 57 25.58 12.45 2.60
C ASP A 57 25.59 11.00 2.08
N GLY A 58 25.28 10.78 0.80
CA GLY A 58 25.34 9.47 0.18
C GLY A 58 24.28 9.16 -0.86
N TRP A 59 24.40 7.99 -1.45
CA TRP A 59 23.51 7.48 -2.47
C TRP A 59 22.64 6.38 -1.86
N SER A 60 21.37 6.41 -2.14
CA SER A 60 20.42 5.38 -1.70
C SER A 60 19.56 4.91 -2.85
N LEU A 61 19.41 3.60 -3.00
CA LEU A 61 18.58 2.99 -4.02
C LEU A 61 17.29 2.48 -3.36
N TYR A 62 16.15 2.87 -3.93
CA TYR A 62 14.82 2.46 -3.49
C TYR A 62 14.20 1.54 -4.54
N GLY A 63 13.53 0.46 -4.13
CA GLY A 63 12.98 -0.55 -5.02
C GLY A 63 11.50 -0.79 -4.80
N PHE A 64 10.79 -1.02 -5.90
CA PHE A 64 9.34 -1.24 -5.94
C PHE A 64 9.05 -2.39 -6.89
N ASP A 65 8.04 -3.20 -6.60
CA ASP A 65 7.61 -4.28 -7.49
C ASP A 65 6.78 -3.78 -8.68
N ARG A 66 6.22 -2.56 -8.59
CA ARG A 66 5.44 -1.93 -9.67
C ARG A 66 6.02 -0.58 -10.08
N ALA A 67 6.02 -0.33 -11.38
CA ALA A 67 6.46 0.96 -11.95
C ALA A 67 5.64 2.14 -11.39
N THR A 68 4.34 1.92 -11.16
CA THR A 68 3.42 2.93 -10.58
C THR A 68 3.81 3.30 -9.16
N GLU A 69 4.24 2.36 -8.32
CA GLU A 69 4.72 2.69 -6.96
C GLU A 69 6.02 3.50 -6.97
N ARG A 70 6.93 3.17 -7.89
CA ARG A 70 8.13 3.99 -8.12
C ARG A 70 7.75 5.41 -8.54
N GLU A 71 6.78 5.57 -9.43
CA GLU A 71 6.31 6.88 -9.88
C GLU A 71 5.68 7.69 -8.72
N VAL A 72 4.85 7.05 -7.90
CA VAL A 72 4.30 7.67 -6.68
C VAL A 72 5.43 8.13 -5.76
N PHE A 73 6.46 7.30 -5.56
CA PHE A 73 7.61 7.67 -4.75
C PHE A 73 8.33 8.91 -5.31
N GLN A 74 8.56 8.97 -6.61
CA GLN A 74 9.17 10.13 -7.28
C GLN A 74 8.35 11.42 -7.07
N ARG A 75 7.01 11.35 -7.21
CA ARG A 75 6.13 12.50 -6.98
C ARG A 75 6.18 12.95 -5.52
N LEU A 76 6.21 12.02 -4.57
CA LEU A 76 6.34 12.33 -3.15
C LEU A 76 7.66 13.05 -2.82
N LEU A 77 8.78 12.67 -3.45
CA LEU A 77 10.07 13.36 -3.28
C LEU A 77 10.04 14.80 -3.76
N GLY A 78 9.17 15.15 -4.68
CA GLY A 78 8.96 16.51 -5.17
C GLY A 78 8.17 17.41 -4.22
N ALA A 79 7.57 16.86 -3.17
CA ALA A 79 6.81 17.64 -2.21
C ALA A 79 7.70 18.19 -1.09
N SER A 80 7.47 19.43 -0.71
CA SER A 80 8.26 20.12 0.32
C SER A 80 8.16 19.44 1.68
N GLY A 81 9.32 19.09 2.26
CA GLY A 81 9.41 18.40 3.54
C GLY A 81 9.15 16.89 3.48
N PHE A 82 9.02 16.33 2.26
CA PHE A 82 8.99 14.89 2.03
C PHE A 82 10.32 14.39 1.50
N GLY A 83 11.12 13.84 2.37
CA GLY A 83 12.33 13.12 1.98
C GLY A 83 12.04 11.64 1.73
N PRO A 84 13.05 10.88 1.22
CA PRO A 84 12.89 9.47 0.85
C PRO A 84 12.38 8.59 1.99
N ARG A 85 12.78 8.85 3.24
CA ARG A 85 12.30 8.12 4.41
C ARG A 85 10.79 8.25 4.61
N LEU A 86 10.25 9.48 4.51
CA LEU A 86 8.82 9.71 4.67
C LEU A 86 8.01 9.19 3.49
N ALA A 87 8.54 9.33 2.27
CA ALA A 87 7.93 8.79 1.07
C ALA A 87 7.84 7.26 1.13
N LEU A 88 8.93 6.58 1.56
CA LEU A 88 8.95 5.13 1.74
C LEU A 88 7.98 4.70 2.85
N ALA A 89 7.97 5.39 4.00
CA ALA A 89 7.07 5.10 5.11
C ALA A 89 5.59 5.24 4.71
N LEU A 90 5.25 6.25 3.92
CA LEU A 90 3.90 6.45 3.41
C LEU A 90 3.47 5.31 2.49
N ILE A 91 4.33 4.89 1.55
CA ILE A 91 4.07 3.76 0.65
C ILE A 91 4.04 2.44 1.43
N SER A 92 4.90 2.26 2.44
CA SER A 92 4.89 1.06 3.32
C SER A 92 3.57 0.92 4.07
N ALA A 93 3.03 2.03 4.59
CA ALA A 93 1.82 2.01 5.41
C ALA A 93 0.52 1.92 4.58
N LEU A 94 0.46 2.59 3.45
CA LEU A 94 -0.77 2.69 2.66
C LEU A 94 -0.73 1.93 1.33
N GLY A 95 0.46 1.58 0.84
CA GLY A 95 0.67 1.18 -0.55
C GLY A 95 0.56 2.36 -1.52
N GLY A 96 1.07 2.20 -2.75
CA GLY A 96 1.07 3.27 -3.75
C GLY A 96 -0.33 3.74 -4.13
N ASP A 97 -1.23 2.81 -4.42
CA ASP A 97 -2.59 3.11 -4.88
C ASP A 97 -3.44 3.85 -3.84
N ARG A 98 -3.37 3.43 -2.57
CA ARG A 98 -4.10 4.11 -1.49
C ARG A 98 -3.48 5.48 -1.18
N THR A 99 -2.16 5.61 -1.28
CA THR A 99 -1.48 6.90 -1.15
C THR A 99 -2.02 7.90 -2.17
N VAL A 100 -2.10 7.52 -3.45
CA VAL A 100 -2.67 8.36 -4.51
C VAL A 100 -4.14 8.72 -4.23
N ARG A 101 -4.95 7.73 -3.86
CA ARG A 101 -6.38 7.97 -3.52
C ARG A 101 -6.53 8.91 -2.34
N SER A 102 -5.74 8.74 -1.28
CA SER A 102 -5.81 9.60 -0.09
C SER A 102 -5.41 11.04 -0.38
N ILE A 103 -4.40 11.24 -1.25
CA ILE A 103 -4.00 12.59 -1.66
C ILE A 103 -5.09 13.25 -2.53
N LYS A 104 -5.59 12.56 -3.56
CA LYS A 104 -6.65 13.07 -4.44
C LYS A 104 -7.96 13.31 -3.68
N GLY A 105 -8.32 12.42 -2.77
CA GLY A 105 -9.53 12.50 -1.95
C GLY A 105 -9.40 13.38 -0.70
N ARG A 106 -8.24 14.00 -0.48
CA ARG A 106 -7.93 14.82 0.71
C ARG A 106 -8.18 14.09 2.04
N ASP A 107 -7.90 12.78 2.07
CA ASP A 107 -8.02 11.98 3.28
C ASP A 107 -6.84 12.26 4.23
N LEU A 108 -6.95 13.39 4.94
CA LEU A 108 -5.93 13.81 5.91
C LEU A 108 -5.79 12.82 7.07
N GLY A 109 -6.85 12.08 7.39
CA GLY A 109 -6.84 11.04 8.43
C GLY A 109 -5.90 9.89 8.06
N ALA A 110 -6.08 9.32 6.87
CA ALA A 110 -5.20 8.26 6.38
C ALA A 110 -3.75 8.72 6.24
N LEU A 111 -3.51 9.94 5.71
CA LEU A 111 -2.16 10.46 5.54
C LEU A 111 -1.46 10.72 6.88
N SER A 112 -2.17 11.28 7.85
CA SER A 112 -1.59 11.60 9.17
C SER A 112 -1.50 10.41 10.13
N SER A 113 -2.06 9.25 9.77
CA SER A 113 -1.84 8.00 10.52
C SER A 113 -0.41 7.46 10.38
N VAL A 114 0.33 7.93 9.36
CA VAL A 114 1.70 7.49 9.12
C VAL A 114 2.69 8.22 10.03
N PRO A 115 3.55 7.50 10.79
CA PRO A 115 4.53 8.11 11.67
C PRO A 115 5.40 9.15 10.95
N GLY A 116 5.51 10.34 11.53
CA GLY A 116 6.27 11.46 10.96
C GLY A 116 5.48 12.36 10.01
N ILE A 117 4.22 12.03 9.71
CA ILE A 117 3.30 12.85 8.93
C ILE A 117 2.18 13.36 9.84
N GLY A 118 2.36 14.56 10.38
CA GLY A 118 1.30 15.24 11.13
C GLY A 118 0.33 15.98 10.20
N LYS A 119 -0.78 16.49 10.77
CA LYS A 119 -1.85 17.19 10.04
C LYS A 119 -1.33 18.27 9.06
N LYS A 120 -0.44 19.15 9.52
CA LYS A 120 0.15 20.22 8.68
C LYS A 120 0.94 19.67 7.47
N LYS A 121 1.67 18.58 7.65
CA LYS A 121 2.39 17.93 6.54
C LYS A 121 1.42 17.24 5.58
N ALA A 122 0.37 16.59 6.08
CA ALA A 122 -0.66 15.96 5.26
C ALA A 122 -1.39 17.01 4.40
N GLU A 123 -1.81 18.13 5.00
CA GLU A 123 -2.44 19.26 4.29
C GLU A 123 -1.54 19.81 3.18
N ARG A 124 -0.26 20.02 3.49
CA ARG A 124 0.72 20.50 2.51
C ARG A 124 0.95 19.52 1.38
N LEU A 125 1.06 18.22 1.70
CA LEU A 125 1.22 17.16 0.71
C LEU A 125 0.05 17.14 -0.28
N VAL A 126 -1.19 17.21 0.24
CA VAL A 126 -2.39 17.29 -0.59
C VAL A 126 -2.36 18.52 -1.49
N LEU A 127 -2.07 19.69 -0.94
CA LEU A 127 -2.03 20.95 -1.69
C LEU A 127 -1.00 20.90 -2.84
N GLU A 128 0.19 20.31 -2.60
CA GLU A 128 1.26 20.28 -3.59
C GLU A 128 1.11 19.18 -4.64
N LEU A 129 0.42 18.06 -4.32
CA LEU A 129 0.40 16.88 -5.18
C LEU A 129 -0.96 16.49 -5.75
N GLN A 130 -2.10 16.98 -5.24
CA GLN A 130 -3.42 16.55 -5.70
C GLN A 130 -3.59 16.64 -7.23
N ASP A 131 -3.05 17.68 -7.86
CA ASP A 131 -3.14 17.91 -9.31
C ASP A 131 -2.01 17.22 -10.09
N LYS A 132 -0.89 16.89 -9.42
CA LYS A 132 0.29 16.27 -10.04
C LYS A 132 0.23 14.74 -10.11
N LEU A 133 -0.77 14.13 -9.51
CA LEU A 133 -1.00 12.68 -9.53
C LEU A 133 -2.11 12.28 -10.52
N GLY A 134 -2.61 13.22 -11.33
CA GLY A 134 -3.74 13.01 -12.23
C GLY A 134 -3.51 11.91 -13.27
N ASP A 135 -2.30 11.81 -13.76
CA ASP A 135 -1.83 10.87 -14.77
C ASP A 135 -1.50 9.47 -14.22
N ILE A 136 -1.34 9.34 -12.90
CA ILE A 136 -1.10 8.02 -12.30
C ILE A 136 -2.40 7.23 -12.32
N VAL A 137 -2.42 6.21 -13.17
CA VAL A 137 -3.52 5.23 -13.21
C VAL A 137 -3.45 4.39 -11.94
N VAL A 138 -4.28 4.72 -10.99
CA VAL A 138 -4.50 3.87 -9.83
C VAL A 138 -5.24 2.64 -10.34
N SER A 139 -4.57 1.51 -10.38
CA SER A 139 -5.29 0.24 -10.57
C SER A 139 -6.41 0.20 -9.54
N PRO A 140 -7.63 -0.22 -9.91
CA PRO A 140 -8.58 -0.60 -8.89
C PRO A 140 -7.82 -1.61 -8.06
N SER A 141 -7.53 -1.27 -6.80
CA SER A 141 -6.80 -2.16 -5.91
C SER A 141 -7.37 -3.56 -6.13
N PRO A 142 -6.59 -4.58 -6.41
CA PRO A 142 -7.01 -5.84 -5.89
C PRO A 142 -7.09 -5.54 -4.39
N VAL A 143 -8.29 -5.32 -3.91
CA VAL A 143 -8.61 -5.44 -2.50
C VAL A 143 -7.88 -6.71 -2.13
N ALA A 144 -6.89 -6.64 -1.23
CA ALA A 144 -6.42 -7.85 -0.55
C ALA A 144 -7.72 -8.60 -0.26
N PRO A 145 -7.88 -9.86 -0.68
CA PRO A 145 -9.16 -10.51 -0.61
C PRO A 145 -9.69 -10.21 0.77
N LEU A 146 -10.74 -9.38 0.82
CA LEU A 146 -11.39 -9.02 2.06
C LEU A 146 -11.73 -10.37 2.66
N GLY A 147 -11.38 -10.58 3.91
CA GLY A 147 -11.85 -11.79 4.58
C GLY A 147 -13.36 -11.87 4.34
N PRO A 148 -13.94 -13.08 4.19
CA PRO A 148 -15.36 -13.27 3.87
C PRO A 148 -16.29 -12.37 4.69
N ALA A 149 -15.91 -12.06 5.93
CA ALA A 149 -16.64 -11.16 6.82
C ALA A 149 -16.60 -9.69 6.36
N GLU A 150 -15.45 -9.18 5.98
CA GLU A 150 -15.31 -7.79 5.52
C GLU A 150 -16.02 -7.57 4.18
N GLU A 151 -15.98 -8.58 3.30
CA GLU A 151 -16.71 -8.58 2.04
C GLU A 151 -18.24 -8.54 2.30
N ALA A 152 -18.73 -9.33 3.24
CA ALA A 152 -20.12 -9.35 3.62
C ALA A 152 -20.58 -8.01 4.23
N VAL A 153 -19.79 -7.39 5.11
CA VAL A 153 -20.09 -6.06 5.68
C VAL A 153 -20.18 -5.01 4.56
N ARG A 154 -19.22 -4.98 3.63
CA ARG A 154 -19.25 -4.03 2.50
C ARG A 154 -20.47 -4.20 1.60
N ALA A 155 -20.85 -5.45 1.32
CA ALA A 155 -22.04 -5.74 0.53
C ALA A 155 -23.32 -5.21 1.21
N LEU A 156 -23.46 -5.41 2.51
CA LEU A 156 -24.62 -4.91 3.29
C LEU A 156 -24.65 -3.38 3.35
N VAL A 157 -23.51 -2.73 3.51
CA VAL A 157 -23.42 -1.26 3.47
C VAL A 157 -23.79 -0.73 2.09
N ALA A 158 -23.36 -1.40 1.01
CA ALA A 158 -23.77 -1.05 -0.36
C ALA A 158 -25.28 -1.23 -0.62
N LEU A 159 -25.94 -2.15 0.10
CA LEU A 159 -27.39 -2.33 0.11
C LEU A 159 -28.13 -1.31 0.98
N GLY A 160 -27.42 -0.37 1.62
CA GLY A 160 -28.01 0.73 2.38
C GLY A 160 -28.12 0.53 3.89
N TYR A 161 -27.59 -0.57 4.42
CA TYR A 161 -27.57 -0.78 5.88
C TYR A 161 -26.47 0.08 6.54
N ALA A 162 -26.74 0.57 7.77
CA ALA A 162 -25.75 1.32 8.52
C ALA A 162 -24.54 0.42 8.86
N PRO A 163 -23.27 0.94 8.80
CA PRO A 163 -22.06 0.14 9.02
C PRO A 163 -22.10 -0.69 10.31
N ALA A 164 -22.52 -0.09 11.42
CA ALA A 164 -22.61 -0.78 12.72
C ALA A 164 -23.66 -1.91 12.74
N GLN A 165 -24.74 -1.79 11.97
CA GLN A 165 -25.76 -2.84 11.83
C GLN A 165 -25.24 -3.97 10.94
N ALA A 166 -24.57 -3.65 9.85
CA ALA A 166 -23.97 -4.62 8.95
C ALA A 166 -22.91 -5.46 9.67
N ASP A 167 -22.03 -4.81 10.41
CA ASP A 167 -20.97 -5.47 11.20
C ASP A 167 -21.54 -6.44 12.22
N LYS A 168 -22.50 -5.99 13.02
CA LYS A 168 -23.17 -6.83 14.03
C LYS A 168 -23.91 -8.03 13.42
N ALA A 169 -24.56 -7.85 12.28
CA ALA A 169 -25.28 -8.92 11.60
C ALA A 169 -24.31 -9.98 11.01
N VAL A 170 -23.20 -9.54 10.45
CA VAL A 170 -22.16 -10.45 9.94
C VAL A 170 -21.46 -11.21 11.06
N GLN A 171 -21.16 -10.56 12.19
CA GLN A 171 -20.61 -11.25 13.37
C GLN A 171 -21.57 -12.33 13.90
N SER A 172 -22.87 -12.06 13.92
CA SER A 172 -23.88 -13.05 14.31
C SER A 172 -23.92 -14.24 13.36
N ALA A 173 -23.76 -14.01 12.05
CA ALA A 173 -23.69 -15.06 11.04
C ALA A 173 -22.42 -15.92 11.15
N LEU A 174 -21.27 -15.29 11.47
CA LEU A 174 -20.01 -16.00 11.78
C LEU A 174 -20.14 -16.94 12.97
N LEU A 175 -20.76 -16.47 14.05
CA LEU A 175 -21.02 -17.29 15.23
C LEU A 175 -21.98 -18.46 14.93
N GLY A 176 -22.80 -18.32 13.86
CA GLY A 176 -23.65 -19.38 13.33
C GLY A 176 -22.94 -20.41 12.45
N GLY A 177 -21.60 -20.35 12.34
CA GLY A 177 -20.77 -21.29 11.58
C GLY A 177 -20.71 -21.05 10.08
N GLN A 178 -21.05 -19.85 9.61
CA GLN A 178 -20.93 -19.46 8.22
C GLN A 178 -19.54 -18.82 7.98
N ASP A 179 -18.80 -19.33 6.99
CA ASP A 179 -17.40 -18.97 6.75
C ASP A 179 -17.13 -18.43 5.34
N ASP A 180 -18.09 -18.49 4.41
CA ASP A 180 -17.99 -17.89 3.07
C ASP A 180 -18.80 -16.58 2.96
N ALA A 181 -18.33 -15.64 2.15
CA ALA A 181 -18.93 -14.31 2.02
C ALA A 181 -20.43 -14.37 1.63
N ALA A 182 -20.81 -15.25 0.71
CA ALA A 182 -22.20 -15.36 0.24
C ALA A 182 -23.12 -15.95 1.33
N ALA A 183 -22.64 -16.90 2.12
CA ALA A 183 -23.36 -17.46 3.27
C ALA A 183 -23.54 -16.39 4.36
N LEU A 184 -22.47 -15.63 4.66
CA LEU A 184 -22.49 -14.53 5.63
C LEU A 184 -23.48 -13.43 5.23
N ILE A 185 -23.51 -13.04 3.96
CA ILE A 185 -24.47 -12.05 3.45
C ILE A 185 -25.90 -12.55 3.64
N ARG A 186 -26.19 -13.79 3.23
CA ARG A 186 -27.53 -14.37 3.36
C ARG A 186 -27.97 -14.49 4.83
N GLY A 187 -27.07 -14.95 5.71
CA GLY A 187 -27.33 -15.05 7.15
C GLY A 187 -27.59 -13.71 7.80
N ALA A 188 -26.76 -12.72 7.48
CA ALA A 188 -26.91 -11.35 7.98
C ALA A 188 -28.21 -10.70 7.49
N LEU A 189 -28.56 -10.83 6.20
CA LEU A 189 -29.83 -10.31 5.65
C LEU A 189 -31.04 -10.96 6.33
N LYS A 190 -31.02 -12.28 6.60
CA LYS A 190 -32.09 -12.97 7.31
C LYS A 190 -32.26 -12.44 8.75
N SER A 191 -31.13 -12.13 9.41
CA SER A 191 -31.13 -11.51 10.75
C SER A 191 -31.66 -10.08 10.75
N LEU A 192 -31.40 -9.32 9.70
CA LEU A 192 -31.83 -7.92 9.56
C LEU A 192 -33.28 -7.79 9.10
N ALA A 193 -33.78 -8.71 8.26
CA ALA A 193 -35.16 -8.76 7.77
C ALA A 193 -36.16 -9.34 8.77
N GLY A 194 -35.72 -10.04 9.80
CA GLY A 194 -36.54 -10.63 10.84
C GLY A 194 -36.85 -9.70 12.03
N ARG A 195 -36.59 -8.42 11.88
CA ARG A 195 -36.91 -7.37 12.89
C ARG A 195 -37.96 -6.42 12.43
#